data_2d51353a410d08e0b652a6451adc28eb
#
_entry.id   2d51353a410d08e0b652a6451adc28eb
#
_cell.length_a   1.000
_cell.length_b   1.000
_cell.length_c   1.000
_cell.angle_alpha   90.00
_cell.angle_beta   90.00
_cell.angle_gamma   90.00
#
_symmetry.space_group_name_H-M   'P 1'
#
loop_
_entity.id
_entity.type
_entity.pdbx_description
1 polymer ?
#
loop_
_entity_poly.entity_id
_entity_poly.type
_entity_poly.pdbx_seq_one_letter_code
_entity_poly.pdbx_strand_id
1 'polypeptide(L)'
;MSNIDFYFSIGSTYTYLSVTRILDVEKKHNVKFNWKPFSVRIIMNEMNNHPFPDDKKSKVDYMWRDIERRAEGYGFFAKTPVPYPLTQFDLANKLAIYGLKEGWGVDYVRLTYKRWFQENKEPAIEPNISEIFHELKVDQKIIMENVKKDEIENQYQQNTNSARENKVFGSPTFIVEKEIFWGDDRMEDSISWSKK
;
A
#
# COMPACT_ATOMS: atom_id res chain seq x y z
N MET A 1 -15.26 17.58 5.50
CA MET A 1 -14.82 16.18 5.62
C MET A 1 -13.39 16.21 6.13
N SER A 2 -13.09 15.45 7.17
CA SER A 2 -11.73 15.34 7.71
C SER A 2 -10.83 14.66 6.67
N ASN A 3 -9.68 15.26 6.39
CA ASN A 3 -8.74 14.76 5.41
C ASN A 3 -7.69 13.91 6.16
N ILE A 4 -7.62 12.63 5.86
CA ILE A 4 -6.67 11.69 6.47
C ILE A 4 -5.67 11.27 5.40
N ASP A 5 -4.41 11.60 5.57
CA ASP A 5 -3.37 11.14 4.65
C ASP A 5 -3.07 9.66 4.89
N PHE A 6 -3.17 8.87 3.84
CA PHE A 6 -2.86 7.43 3.85
C PHE A 6 -1.56 7.17 3.11
N TYR A 7 -0.47 7.09 3.85
CA TYR A 7 0.84 6.71 3.33
C TYR A 7 0.93 5.19 3.25
N PHE A 8 1.08 4.69 2.03
CA PHE A 8 1.18 3.26 1.79
C PHE A 8 2.25 2.92 0.75
N SER A 9 2.72 1.69 0.81
CA SER A 9 3.69 1.17 -0.15
C SER A 9 3.27 -0.24 -0.58
N ILE A 10 3.07 -0.45 -1.90
CA ILE A 10 2.90 -1.80 -2.44
C ILE A 10 4.21 -2.53 -2.20
N GLY A 11 4.17 -3.59 -1.41
CA GLY A 11 5.33 -4.26 -0.84
C GLY A 11 5.29 -4.32 0.69
N SER A 12 4.43 -3.53 1.35
CA SER A 12 4.13 -3.72 2.78
C SER A 12 3.00 -4.73 2.95
N THR A 13 3.26 -5.76 3.73
CA THR A 13 2.34 -6.89 3.91
C THR A 13 1.09 -6.50 4.71
N TYR A 14 1.22 -5.76 5.79
CA TYR A 14 0.08 -5.29 6.60
C TYR A 14 -0.82 -4.27 5.87
N THR A 15 -0.31 -3.60 4.85
CA THR A 15 -1.10 -2.69 4.02
C THR A 15 -2.24 -3.40 3.29
N TYR A 16 -2.10 -4.71 3.01
CA TYR A 16 -3.17 -5.55 2.48
C TYR A 16 -4.47 -5.43 3.29
N LEU A 17 -4.35 -5.52 4.62
CA LEU A 17 -5.48 -5.46 5.55
C LEU A 17 -6.20 -4.10 5.48
N SER A 18 -5.44 -3.00 5.35
CA SER A 18 -6.01 -1.67 5.18
C SER A 18 -6.69 -1.50 3.83
N VAL A 19 -5.97 -1.80 2.74
CA VAL A 19 -6.45 -1.57 1.37
C VAL A 19 -7.73 -2.37 1.07
N THR A 20 -7.85 -3.58 1.60
CA THR A 20 -9.01 -4.43 1.35
C THR A 20 -10.30 -3.83 1.93
N ARG A 21 -10.23 -3.14 3.09
CA ARG A 21 -11.41 -2.63 3.80
C ARG A 21 -11.60 -1.11 3.75
N ILE A 22 -10.61 -0.36 3.23
CA ILE A 22 -10.57 1.11 3.33
C ILE A 22 -11.82 1.80 2.75
N LEU A 23 -12.35 1.33 1.61
CA LEU A 23 -13.54 1.95 0.99
C LEU A 23 -14.81 1.72 1.82
N ASP A 24 -14.95 0.56 2.45
CA ASP A 24 -16.07 0.29 3.34
C ASP A 24 -15.97 1.14 4.62
N VAL A 25 -14.76 1.33 5.10
CA VAL A 25 -14.46 2.20 6.24
C VAL A 25 -14.74 3.67 5.90
N GLU A 26 -14.32 4.15 4.72
CA GLU A 26 -14.67 5.49 4.23
C GLU A 26 -16.18 5.73 4.22
N LYS A 27 -16.92 4.79 3.63
CA LYS A 27 -18.38 4.85 3.55
C LYS A 27 -19.03 4.83 4.92
N LYS A 28 -18.61 3.90 5.78
CA LYS A 28 -19.17 3.72 7.14
C LYS A 28 -18.98 4.96 8.02
N HIS A 29 -17.82 5.60 7.94
CA HIS A 29 -17.44 6.71 8.82
C HIS A 29 -17.61 8.10 8.19
N ASN A 30 -18.01 8.16 6.89
CA ASN A 30 -18.14 9.38 6.10
C ASN A 30 -16.85 10.23 6.10
N VAL A 31 -15.71 9.57 5.84
CA VAL A 31 -14.38 10.18 5.72
C VAL A 31 -13.80 9.89 4.35
N LYS A 32 -12.71 10.59 4.00
CA LYS A 32 -11.91 10.31 2.81
C LYS A 32 -10.45 10.18 3.18
N PHE A 33 -9.79 9.19 2.58
CA PHE A 33 -8.35 9.03 2.67
C PHE A 33 -7.68 9.63 1.44
N ASN A 34 -6.65 10.41 1.67
CA ASN A 34 -5.77 10.93 0.63
C ASN A 34 -4.63 9.94 0.41
N TRP A 35 -4.68 9.20 -0.67
CA TRP A 35 -3.77 8.10 -0.97
C TRP A 35 -2.40 8.62 -1.39
N LYS A 36 -1.35 8.26 -0.64
CA LYS A 36 0.04 8.69 -0.85
C LYS A 36 0.97 7.49 -1.00
N PRO A 37 1.11 6.94 -2.20
CA PRO A 37 2.12 5.90 -2.45
C PRO A 37 3.52 6.47 -2.23
N PHE A 38 4.37 5.79 -1.45
CA PHE A 38 5.73 6.22 -1.16
C PHE A 38 6.69 5.03 -1.07
N SER A 39 8.00 5.28 -1.06
CA SER A 39 8.99 4.22 -0.86
C SER A 39 9.27 3.96 0.61
N VAL A 40 8.52 3.04 1.21
CA VAL A 40 8.85 2.58 2.58
C VAL A 40 10.23 1.93 2.63
N ARG A 41 10.69 1.32 1.53
CA ARG A 41 12.00 0.66 1.42
C ARG A 41 13.14 1.65 1.64
N ILE A 42 13.07 2.85 1.03
CA ILE A 42 14.07 3.91 1.22
C ILE A 42 14.12 4.32 2.69
N ILE A 43 12.98 4.63 3.30
CA ILE A 43 12.91 5.06 4.71
C ILE A 43 13.40 3.97 5.66
N MET A 44 13.03 2.72 5.43
CA MET A 44 13.49 1.60 6.26
C MET A 44 15.01 1.38 6.15
N ASN A 45 15.57 1.51 4.95
CA ASN A 45 17.02 1.40 4.75
C ASN A 45 17.79 2.53 5.49
N GLU A 46 17.28 3.77 5.45
CA GLU A 46 17.85 4.89 6.20
C GLU A 46 17.88 4.65 7.72
N MET A 47 16.92 3.86 8.23
CA MET A 47 16.86 3.48 9.65
C MET A 47 17.59 2.16 9.96
N ASN A 48 18.30 1.55 9.00
CA ASN A 48 18.88 0.21 9.13
C ASN A 48 17.84 -0.86 9.55
N ASN A 49 16.61 -0.68 9.13
CA ASN A 49 15.51 -1.60 9.43
C ASN A 49 15.18 -2.47 8.22
N HIS A 50 15.60 -3.73 8.25
CA HIS A 50 15.29 -4.70 7.21
C HIS A 50 14.09 -5.56 7.65
N PRO A 51 12.99 -5.59 6.89
CA PRO A 51 11.74 -6.21 7.36
C PRO A 51 11.81 -7.72 7.57
N PHE A 52 12.66 -8.44 6.83
CA PHE A 52 12.75 -9.90 6.86
C PHE A 52 14.20 -10.39 6.86
N PRO A 53 15.00 -10.08 7.90
CA PRO A 53 16.34 -10.60 8.00
C PRO A 53 16.28 -12.12 8.33
N ASP A 54 17.21 -12.90 7.77
CA ASP A 54 17.24 -14.36 7.87
C ASP A 54 17.29 -14.85 9.32
N ASP A 55 17.88 -14.07 10.22
CA ASP A 55 18.01 -14.37 11.65
C ASP A 55 16.71 -14.18 12.45
N LYS A 56 15.64 -13.62 11.85
CA LYS A 56 14.37 -13.34 12.52
C LYS A 56 13.20 -14.19 12.00
N LYS A 57 13.47 -15.45 11.67
CA LYS A 57 12.46 -16.36 11.11
C LYS A 57 11.17 -16.40 11.94
N SER A 58 11.24 -16.54 13.26
CA SER A 58 10.05 -16.57 14.12
C SER A 58 9.18 -15.32 14.02
N LYS A 59 9.79 -14.13 13.82
CA LYS A 59 9.06 -12.88 13.60
C LYS A 59 8.36 -12.87 12.24
N VAL A 60 9.00 -13.42 11.21
CA VAL A 60 8.44 -13.54 9.86
C VAL A 60 7.27 -14.53 9.86
N ASP A 61 7.45 -15.71 10.47
CA ASP A 61 6.39 -16.73 10.58
C ASP A 61 5.18 -16.18 11.36
N TYR A 62 5.43 -15.45 12.46
CA TYR A 62 4.37 -14.77 13.21
C TYR A 62 3.62 -13.76 12.33
N MET A 63 4.33 -12.91 11.59
CA MET A 63 3.72 -11.90 10.72
C MET A 63 2.78 -12.51 9.68
N TRP A 64 3.21 -13.59 9.01
CA TRP A 64 2.34 -14.29 8.04
C TRP A 64 1.06 -14.80 8.70
N ARG A 65 1.21 -15.48 9.83
CA ARG A 65 0.04 -16.00 10.56
C ARG A 65 -0.84 -14.89 11.12
N ASP A 66 -0.25 -13.78 11.56
CA ASP A 66 -1.01 -12.63 12.07
C ASP A 66 -1.86 -11.98 10.97
N ILE A 67 -1.31 -11.82 9.76
CA ILE A 67 -2.05 -11.29 8.61
C ILE A 67 -3.27 -12.19 8.28
N GLU A 68 -3.10 -13.51 8.28
CA GLU A 68 -4.21 -14.45 8.07
C GLU A 68 -5.31 -14.27 9.12
N ARG A 69 -4.96 -14.34 10.42
CA ARG A 69 -5.91 -14.18 11.52
C ARG A 69 -6.67 -12.85 11.45
N ARG A 70 -5.96 -11.78 11.13
CA ARG A 70 -6.57 -10.44 11.02
C ARG A 70 -7.48 -10.33 9.82
N ALA A 71 -7.08 -10.88 8.67
CA ALA A 71 -7.92 -10.97 7.50
C ALA A 71 -9.22 -11.72 7.81
N GLU A 72 -9.13 -12.90 8.44
CA GLU A 72 -10.28 -13.67 8.91
C GLU A 72 -11.18 -12.85 9.83
N GLY A 73 -10.60 -12.12 10.80
CA GLY A 73 -11.33 -11.24 11.71
C GLY A 73 -12.06 -10.08 11.02
N TYR A 74 -11.56 -9.63 9.87
CA TYR A 74 -12.20 -8.60 9.04
C TYR A 74 -13.17 -9.17 7.98
N GLY A 75 -13.36 -10.49 7.91
CA GLY A 75 -14.29 -11.15 6.97
C GLY A 75 -13.74 -11.42 5.57
N PHE A 76 -12.41 -11.41 5.40
CA PHE A 76 -11.74 -11.83 4.18
C PHE A 76 -10.57 -12.77 4.49
N PHE A 77 -9.87 -13.27 3.48
CA PHE A 77 -8.77 -14.23 3.70
C PHE A 77 -7.45 -13.74 3.08
N ALA A 78 -6.35 -14.24 3.60
CA ALA A 78 -5.01 -14.12 3.04
C ALA A 78 -4.41 -15.51 2.88
N LYS A 79 -3.75 -15.75 1.75
CA LYS A 79 -2.99 -16.96 1.48
C LYS A 79 -1.50 -16.63 1.60
N THR A 80 -0.90 -16.99 2.74
CA THR A 80 0.50 -16.69 3.03
C THR A 80 1.37 -17.96 3.08
N PRO A 81 2.69 -17.87 2.92
CA PRO A 81 3.43 -16.68 2.50
C PRO A 81 3.15 -16.27 1.06
N VAL A 82 3.24 -14.98 0.75
CA VAL A 82 3.15 -14.45 -0.60
C VAL A 82 4.55 -14.24 -1.21
N PRO A 83 4.68 -14.08 -2.56
CA PRO A 83 5.94 -13.68 -3.18
C PRO A 83 6.52 -12.43 -2.52
N TYR A 84 7.71 -12.54 -1.93
CA TYR A 84 8.39 -11.47 -1.22
C TYR A 84 9.90 -11.77 -1.12
N PRO A 85 10.81 -10.78 -1.24
CA PRO A 85 10.54 -9.37 -1.56
C PRO A 85 10.08 -9.17 -3.00
N LEU A 86 9.37 -8.05 -3.26
CA LEU A 86 8.92 -7.73 -4.62
C LEU A 86 10.10 -7.35 -5.51
N THR A 87 10.15 -7.94 -6.70
CA THR A 87 11.18 -7.64 -7.71
C THR A 87 10.94 -6.30 -8.40
N GLN A 88 9.67 -5.92 -8.61
CA GLN A 88 9.28 -4.66 -9.26
C GLN A 88 8.63 -3.69 -8.25
N PHE A 89 9.24 -3.55 -7.07
CA PHE A 89 8.71 -2.74 -5.97
C PHE A 89 8.43 -1.28 -6.37
N ASP A 90 9.40 -0.60 -7.01
CA ASP A 90 9.23 0.81 -7.38
C ASP A 90 8.22 0.96 -8.51
N LEU A 91 8.22 0.06 -9.49
CA LEU A 91 7.22 0.08 -10.57
C LEU A 91 5.81 -0.05 -10.02
N ALA A 92 5.56 -0.98 -9.09
CA ALA A 92 4.25 -1.16 -8.48
C ALA A 92 3.73 0.14 -7.83
N ASN A 93 4.59 0.87 -7.12
CA ASN A 93 4.24 2.11 -6.45
C ASN A 93 4.09 3.31 -7.42
N LYS A 94 4.93 3.39 -8.45
CA LYS A 94 4.80 4.40 -9.52
C LYS A 94 3.52 4.20 -10.34
N LEU A 95 3.12 2.97 -10.61
CA LEU A 95 1.83 2.66 -11.23
C LEU A 95 0.65 3.10 -10.36
N ALA A 96 0.75 2.97 -9.04
CA ALA A 96 -0.26 3.51 -8.14
C ALA A 96 -0.35 5.04 -8.24
N ILE A 97 0.78 5.76 -8.30
CA ILE A 97 0.81 7.22 -8.49
C ILE A 97 0.16 7.61 -9.80
N TYR A 98 0.58 7.00 -10.90
CA TYR A 98 0.01 7.29 -12.21
C TYR A 98 -1.49 6.98 -12.25
N GLY A 99 -1.90 5.82 -11.73
CA GLY A 99 -3.30 5.44 -11.65
C GLY A 99 -4.16 6.37 -10.81
N LEU A 100 -3.65 6.88 -9.69
CA LEU A 100 -4.34 7.87 -8.86
C LEU A 100 -4.57 9.18 -9.61
N LYS A 101 -3.60 9.62 -10.43
CA LYS A 101 -3.73 10.79 -11.30
C LYS A 101 -4.78 10.57 -12.39
N GLU A 102 -4.84 9.37 -12.97
CA GLU A 102 -5.76 9.01 -14.05
C GLU A 102 -7.13 8.49 -13.57
N GLY A 103 -7.34 8.39 -12.25
CA GLY A 103 -8.63 8.03 -11.63
C GLY A 103 -8.90 6.54 -11.43
N TRP A 104 -7.97 5.65 -11.82
CA TRP A 104 -8.10 4.19 -11.62
C TRP A 104 -7.15 3.63 -10.54
N GLY A 105 -6.36 4.48 -9.89
CA GLY A 105 -5.30 4.05 -8.98
C GLY A 105 -5.78 3.31 -7.74
N VAL A 106 -6.93 3.69 -7.17
CA VAL A 106 -7.51 3.00 -6.01
C VAL A 106 -7.85 1.54 -6.38
N ASP A 107 -8.49 1.34 -7.54
CA ASP A 107 -8.84 0.01 -8.01
C ASP A 107 -7.60 -0.81 -8.37
N TYR A 108 -6.58 -0.19 -8.99
CA TYR A 108 -5.28 -0.81 -9.24
C TYR A 108 -4.66 -1.34 -7.94
N VAL A 109 -4.56 -0.52 -6.91
CA VAL A 109 -3.96 -0.91 -5.64
C VAL A 109 -4.75 -2.05 -5.00
N ARG A 110 -6.08 -1.98 -4.99
CA ARG A 110 -6.97 -3.01 -4.43
C ARG A 110 -6.84 -4.34 -5.18
N LEU A 111 -6.88 -4.31 -6.51
CA LEU A 111 -6.69 -5.52 -7.34
C LEU A 111 -5.30 -6.11 -7.14
N THR A 112 -4.27 -5.28 -7.12
CA THR A 112 -2.89 -5.72 -6.89
C THR A 112 -2.76 -6.47 -5.57
N TYR A 113 -3.26 -5.91 -4.47
CA TYR A 113 -3.22 -6.57 -3.16
C TYR A 113 -4.09 -7.82 -3.09
N LYS A 114 -5.29 -7.81 -3.69
CA LYS A 114 -6.14 -8.99 -3.80
C LYS A 114 -5.41 -10.13 -4.50
N ARG A 115 -4.85 -9.88 -5.68
CA ARG A 115 -4.14 -10.90 -6.44
C ARG A 115 -2.86 -11.36 -5.73
N TRP A 116 -2.16 -10.47 -5.06
CA TRP A 116 -0.98 -10.82 -4.30
C TRP A 116 -1.30 -11.75 -3.14
N PHE A 117 -2.28 -11.38 -2.29
CA PHE A 117 -2.58 -12.12 -1.05
C PHE A 117 -3.62 -13.24 -1.20
N GLN A 118 -4.44 -13.24 -2.23
CA GLN A 118 -5.46 -14.27 -2.42
C GLN A 118 -5.10 -15.26 -3.54
N GLU A 119 -4.34 -14.82 -4.54
CA GLU A 119 -3.99 -15.62 -5.71
C GLU A 119 -2.48 -15.92 -5.80
N ASN A 120 -1.69 -15.40 -4.86
CA ASN A 120 -0.22 -15.57 -4.79
C ASN A 120 0.52 -15.05 -6.05
N LYS A 121 -0.01 -13.98 -6.67
CA LYS A 121 0.55 -13.34 -7.87
C LYS A 121 1.36 -12.11 -7.48
N GLU A 122 2.64 -12.09 -7.83
CA GLU A 122 3.52 -10.97 -7.50
C GLU A 122 3.07 -9.66 -8.18
N PRO A 123 3.01 -8.51 -7.45
CA PRO A 123 2.73 -7.20 -8.01
C PRO A 123 3.69 -6.77 -9.13
N ALA A 124 3.14 -6.10 -10.14
CA ALA A 124 3.86 -5.49 -11.27
C ALA A 124 4.74 -6.46 -12.10
N ILE A 125 4.43 -7.76 -12.07
CA ILE A 125 5.08 -8.81 -12.88
C ILE A 125 4.08 -9.35 -13.89
N GLU A 126 4.57 -9.70 -15.09
CA GLU A 126 3.77 -10.41 -16.09
C GLU A 126 3.50 -11.88 -15.68
N PRO A 127 2.34 -12.45 -16.00
CA PRO A 127 1.21 -11.84 -16.71
C PRO A 127 0.26 -11.04 -15.80
N ASN A 128 0.49 -11.01 -14.48
CA ASN A 128 -0.40 -10.41 -13.50
C ASN A 128 -0.71 -8.93 -13.79
N ILE A 129 0.30 -8.16 -14.18
CA ILE A 129 0.12 -6.72 -14.48
C ILE A 129 -0.79 -6.51 -15.69
N SER A 130 -0.61 -7.29 -16.76
CA SER A 130 -1.46 -7.23 -17.95
C SER A 130 -2.90 -7.61 -17.64
N GLU A 131 -3.11 -8.63 -16.83
CA GLU A 131 -4.43 -9.06 -16.38
C GLU A 131 -5.14 -7.96 -15.56
N ILE A 132 -4.41 -7.25 -14.69
CA ILE A 132 -4.94 -6.11 -13.92
C ILE A 132 -5.36 -4.97 -14.87
N PHE A 133 -4.51 -4.59 -15.82
CA PHE A 133 -4.84 -3.51 -16.76
C PHE A 133 -6.03 -3.86 -17.66
N HIS A 134 -6.13 -5.12 -18.08
CA HIS A 134 -7.30 -5.61 -18.82
C HIS A 134 -8.60 -5.50 -17.99
N GLU A 135 -8.56 -5.91 -16.72
CA GLU A 135 -9.71 -5.81 -15.80
C GLU A 135 -10.12 -4.35 -15.56
N LEU A 136 -9.15 -3.44 -15.44
CA LEU A 136 -9.36 -2.00 -15.30
C LEU A 136 -9.78 -1.31 -16.62
N LYS A 137 -9.72 -2.01 -17.76
CA LYS A 137 -10.00 -1.48 -19.10
C LYS A 137 -9.11 -0.30 -19.47
N VAL A 138 -7.84 -0.37 -19.13
CA VAL A 138 -6.83 0.65 -19.41
C VAL A 138 -5.76 0.11 -20.37
N ASP A 139 -5.17 1.01 -21.17
CA ASP A 139 -4.16 0.63 -22.17
C ASP A 139 -2.79 0.47 -21.55
N GLN A 140 -2.31 -0.78 -21.50
CA GLN A 140 -1.02 -1.13 -20.91
C GLN A 140 0.14 -0.39 -21.58
N LYS A 141 0.14 -0.24 -22.92
CA LYS A 141 1.24 0.41 -23.65
C LYS A 141 1.36 1.86 -23.24
N ILE A 142 0.24 2.57 -23.22
CA ILE A 142 0.17 3.96 -22.80
C ILE A 142 0.64 4.11 -21.34
N ILE A 143 0.20 3.21 -20.44
CA ILE A 143 0.59 3.24 -19.03
C ILE A 143 2.09 3.04 -18.88
N MET A 144 2.66 2.01 -19.53
CA MET A 144 4.08 1.66 -19.39
C MET A 144 5.02 2.70 -20.02
N GLU A 145 4.54 3.53 -20.95
CA GLU A 145 5.23 4.71 -21.45
C GLU A 145 5.16 5.87 -20.45
N ASN A 146 3.97 6.15 -19.90
CA ASN A 146 3.75 7.29 -19.02
C ASN A 146 4.34 7.12 -17.62
N VAL A 147 4.33 5.91 -17.06
CA VAL A 147 4.88 5.63 -15.73
C VAL A 147 6.39 5.91 -15.63
N LYS A 148 7.08 5.96 -16.77
CA LYS A 148 8.53 6.25 -16.86
C LYS A 148 8.86 7.74 -16.92
N LYS A 149 7.85 8.62 -17.04
CA LYS A 149 8.07 10.07 -17.13
C LYS A 149 8.59 10.63 -15.81
N ASP A 150 9.42 11.64 -15.90
CA ASP A 150 10.01 12.34 -14.75
C ASP A 150 8.95 12.86 -13.77
N GLU A 151 7.78 13.22 -14.26
CA GLU A 151 6.66 13.64 -13.41
C GLU A 151 6.28 12.58 -12.37
N ILE A 152 6.19 11.31 -12.77
CA ILE A 152 5.82 10.20 -11.88
C ILE A 152 6.97 9.89 -10.92
N GLU A 153 8.21 9.91 -11.40
CA GLU A 153 9.39 9.77 -10.55
C GLU A 153 9.44 10.89 -9.50
N ASN A 154 9.29 12.13 -9.92
CA ASN A 154 9.29 13.30 -9.03
C ASN A 154 8.17 13.22 -7.98
N GLN A 155 6.95 12.80 -8.37
CA GLN A 155 5.86 12.61 -7.41
C GLN A 155 6.16 11.51 -6.40
N TYR A 156 6.78 10.41 -6.84
CA TYR A 156 7.19 9.32 -5.96
C TYR A 156 8.24 9.77 -4.93
N GLN A 157 9.21 10.55 -5.38
CA GLN A 157 10.23 11.14 -4.51
C GLN A 157 9.62 12.18 -3.55
N GLN A 158 8.73 13.05 -4.04
CA GLN A 158 8.02 14.02 -3.21
C GLN A 158 7.19 13.34 -2.11
N ASN A 159 6.44 12.29 -2.44
CA ASN A 159 5.68 11.53 -1.45
C ASN A 159 6.60 10.88 -0.41
N THR A 160 7.76 10.36 -0.85
CA THR A 160 8.74 9.75 0.05
C THR A 160 9.40 10.79 0.96
N ASN A 161 9.71 11.98 0.42
CA ASN A 161 10.24 13.10 1.21
C ASN A 161 9.19 13.60 2.21
N SER A 162 7.96 13.76 1.78
CA SER A 162 6.85 14.14 2.67
C SER A 162 6.63 13.10 3.78
N ALA A 163 6.74 11.82 3.47
CA ALA A 163 6.69 10.76 4.48
C ALA A 163 7.82 10.93 5.52
N ARG A 164 9.05 11.22 5.07
CA ARG A 164 10.22 11.46 5.95
C ARG A 164 10.01 12.69 6.84
N GLU A 165 9.56 13.81 6.27
CA GLU A 165 9.28 15.05 7.00
C GLU A 165 8.20 14.85 8.07
N ASN A 166 7.20 14.05 7.78
CA ASN A 166 6.13 13.67 8.71
C ASN A 166 6.53 12.50 9.64
N LYS A 167 7.80 12.08 9.65
CA LYS A 167 8.33 11.02 10.51
C LYS A 167 7.64 9.65 10.31
N VAL A 168 7.15 9.38 9.11
CA VAL A 168 6.61 8.07 8.74
C VAL A 168 7.76 7.07 8.66
N PHE A 169 7.67 5.98 9.39
CA PHE A 169 8.71 4.94 9.48
C PHE A 169 8.25 3.57 9.00
N GLY A 170 7.00 3.43 8.57
CA GLY A 170 6.43 2.16 8.12
C GLY A 170 5.18 2.35 7.27
N SER A 171 4.62 1.26 6.79
CA SER A 171 3.42 1.22 5.97
C SER A 171 2.52 0.06 6.43
N PRO A 172 1.20 0.25 6.56
CA PRO A 172 0.45 1.48 6.33
C PRO A 172 0.65 2.51 7.44
N THR A 173 0.54 3.81 7.12
CA THR A 173 0.51 4.90 8.09
C THR A 173 -0.58 5.89 7.72
N PHE A 174 -1.37 6.30 8.70
CA PHE A 174 -2.39 7.33 8.55
C PHE A 174 -1.94 8.59 9.30
N ILE A 175 -2.15 9.76 8.72
CA ILE A 175 -1.79 11.03 9.35
C ILE A 175 -3.02 11.93 9.39
N VAL A 176 -3.29 12.47 10.56
CA VAL A 176 -4.30 13.49 10.79
C VAL A 176 -3.58 14.71 11.37
N GLU A 177 -3.52 15.79 10.61
CA GLU A 177 -2.75 16.99 10.95
C GLU A 177 -1.27 16.67 11.17
N LYS A 178 -0.84 16.47 12.42
CA LYS A 178 0.54 16.11 12.81
C LYS A 178 0.64 14.78 13.57
N GLU A 179 -0.49 14.12 13.79
CA GLU A 179 -0.55 12.86 14.54
C GLU A 179 -0.41 11.66 13.60
N ILE A 180 0.45 10.72 13.99
CA ILE A 180 0.80 9.53 13.23
C ILE A 180 0.10 8.31 13.82
N PHE A 181 -0.54 7.54 12.95
CA PHE A 181 -1.21 6.28 13.28
C PHE A 181 -0.61 5.17 12.40
N TRP A 182 0.37 4.45 12.92
CA TRP A 182 1.06 3.41 12.17
C TRP A 182 0.47 2.03 12.43
N GLY A 183 0.12 1.34 11.35
CA GLY A 183 -0.45 -0.01 11.34
C GLY A 183 -1.88 -0.03 10.82
N ASP A 184 -2.30 -1.17 10.28
CA ASP A 184 -3.68 -1.34 9.79
C ASP A 184 -4.71 -1.29 10.93
N ASP A 185 -4.30 -1.64 12.15
CA ASP A 185 -5.09 -1.58 13.38
C ASP A 185 -5.24 -0.15 13.95
N ARG A 186 -4.59 0.84 13.35
CA ARG A 186 -4.71 2.25 13.73
C ARG A 186 -5.61 3.06 12.80
N MET A 187 -6.19 2.45 11.77
CA MET A 187 -7.05 3.15 10.81
C MET A 187 -8.26 3.79 11.53
N GLU A 188 -8.97 3.06 12.36
CA GLU A 188 -10.14 3.58 13.09
C GLU A 188 -9.76 4.61 14.17
N ASP A 189 -8.58 4.47 14.76
CA ASP A 189 -8.05 5.46 15.70
C ASP A 189 -7.81 6.80 15.00
N SER A 190 -7.22 6.77 13.77
CA SER A 190 -7.02 7.98 12.97
C SER A 190 -8.33 8.68 12.60
N ILE A 191 -9.37 7.90 12.27
CA ILE A 191 -10.71 8.41 11.99
C ILE A 191 -11.32 9.05 13.24
N SER A 192 -11.20 8.39 14.39
CA SER A 192 -11.72 8.90 15.66
C SER A 192 -11.03 10.20 16.04
N TRP A 193 -9.72 10.30 15.79
CA TRP A 193 -8.95 11.51 16.03
C TRP A 193 -9.35 12.65 15.11
N SER A 194 -9.59 12.36 13.84
CA SER A 194 -9.97 13.37 12.83
C SER A 194 -11.32 14.06 13.08
N LYS A 195 -12.08 13.58 14.06
CA LYS A 195 -13.39 14.12 14.45
C LYS A 195 -13.36 14.95 15.74
N LYS A 196 -12.18 15.09 16.36
CA LYS A 196 -12.00 15.92 17.55
C LYS A 196 -11.82 17.37 17.16
#